data_9dea17a11ae41771388ac1f33bd57641
#
_entry.id   9dea17a11ae41771388ac1f33bd57641
#
_cell.length_a   1.000
_cell.length_b   1.000
_cell.length_c   1.000
_cell.angle_alpha   90.00
_cell.angle_beta   90.00
_cell.angle_gamma   90.00
#
_symmetry.space_group_name_H-M   'P 1'
#
loop_
_entity.id
_entity.type
_entity.pdbx_description
1 polymer ?
#
loop_
_entity_poly.entity_id
_entity_poly.type
_entity_poly.pdbx_seq_one_letter_code
_entity_poly.pdbx_strand_id
1 'polypeptide(L)'
;NELQKANLSLRHTMLRYLVTYPPTHRLRQVDRGYYKPVMDLSSPVANGIVGVAGLGLLGLFAWSSRRAYEGPGDPTWARDCAGTLMLALFFSPITWDQHLVWMIPAAFIVVAAAARASGWLSRAGYAVLAAYIVLTMVLNYEVVGRANWEALKSFHHLGIAMLMLFGLLLASAGVQRGRPPLLA
;
A
#
# COMPACT_ATOMS: atom_id res chain seq x y z
N ASN A 1 -10.69 20.31 4.43
CA ASN A 1 -9.72 20.20 5.54
C ASN A 1 -9.52 18.78 6.04
N GLU A 2 -10.53 17.92 5.93
CA GLU A 2 -10.40 16.47 6.16
C GLU A 2 -9.63 15.77 5.02
N LEU A 3 -9.50 16.43 3.89
CA LEU A 3 -8.87 15.90 2.68
C LEU A 3 -7.43 15.43 2.88
N GLN A 4 -6.69 16.04 3.78
CA GLN A 4 -5.28 15.70 3.97
C GLN A 4 -5.05 14.51 4.90
N LYS A 5 -5.94 14.26 5.86
CA LYS A 5 -5.92 13.03 6.68
C LYS A 5 -6.30 11.80 5.87
N ALA A 6 -7.19 11.98 4.91
CA ALA A 6 -7.68 10.93 4.03
C ALA A 6 -6.77 10.67 2.83
N ASN A 7 -5.70 11.47 2.63
CA ASN A 7 -4.81 11.26 1.49
C ASN A 7 -3.79 10.15 1.78
N LEU A 8 -4.03 8.99 1.20
CA LEU A 8 -3.23 7.77 1.38
C LEU A 8 -2.08 7.64 0.38
N SER A 9 -1.80 8.67 -0.44
CA SER A 9 -0.69 8.63 -1.39
C SER A 9 0.65 8.42 -0.66
N LEU A 10 1.60 7.81 -1.34
CA LEU A 10 2.93 7.54 -0.81
C LEU A 10 3.58 8.82 -0.24
N ARG A 11 3.49 9.92 -0.99
CA ARG A 11 4.07 11.20 -0.58
C ARG A 11 3.47 11.68 0.75
N HIS A 12 2.15 11.71 0.90
CA HIS A 12 1.50 12.22 2.11
C HIS A 12 1.76 11.29 3.30
N THR A 13 1.71 9.97 3.07
CA THR A 13 2.03 8.98 4.10
C THR A 13 3.45 9.16 4.62
N MET A 14 4.45 9.29 3.75
CA MET A 14 5.83 9.45 4.16
C MET A 14 6.11 10.81 4.80
N LEU A 15 5.67 11.90 4.18
CA LEU A 15 5.94 13.26 4.72
C LEU A 15 5.38 13.44 6.12
N ARG A 16 4.29 12.77 6.46
CA ARG A 16 3.72 12.80 7.80
C ARG A 16 4.70 12.31 8.87
N TYR A 17 5.51 11.31 8.56
CA TYR A 17 6.51 10.76 9.48
C TYR A 17 7.85 11.47 9.43
N LEU A 18 8.16 12.11 8.32
CA LEU A 18 9.49 12.66 8.05
C LEU A 18 9.64 14.14 8.40
N VAL A 19 8.53 14.91 8.46
CA VAL A 19 8.60 16.38 8.61
C VAL A 19 7.84 16.82 9.84
N THR A 20 8.44 17.67 10.65
CA THR A 20 7.75 18.39 11.73
C THR A 20 7.15 19.69 11.20
N TYR A 21 5.84 19.72 11.02
CA TYR A 21 5.16 20.96 10.64
C TYR A 21 4.92 21.86 11.84
N PRO A 22 5.04 23.21 11.68
CA PRO A 22 4.78 24.16 12.74
C PRO A 22 3.31 24.08 13.23
N PRO A 23 2.99 24.53 14.45
CA PRO A 23 1.64 24.49 15.02
C PRO A 23 0.59 25.19 14.15
N THR A 24 0.99 26.21 13.42
CA THR A 24 0.15 26.98 12.48
C THR A 24 -0.11 26.24 11.16
N HIS A 25 0.65 25.19 10.89
CA HIS A 25 0.48 24.44 9.65
C HIS A 25 -0.84 23.68 9.65
N ARG A 26 -1.55 23.73 8.53
CA ARG A 26 -2.88 23.16 8.36
C ARG A 26 -2.98 21.67 8.73
N LEU A 27 -1.97 20.87 8.41
CA LEU A 27 -1.91 19.44 8.77
C LEU A 27 -1.94 19.26 10.28
N ARG A 28 -1.17 20.06 11.04
CA ARG A 28 -1.08 19.94 12.48
C ARG A 28 -2.35 20.41 13.19
N GLN A 29 -3.04 21.41 12.64
CA GLN A 29 -4.30 21.91 13.17
C GLN A 29 -5.43 20.88 13.01
N VAL A 30 -5.42 20.12 11.92
CA VAL A 30 -6.45 19.11 11.63
C VAL A 30 -6.26 17.85 12.49
N ASP A 31 -5.03 17.50 12.83
CA ASP A 31 -4.71 16.25 13.55
C ASP A 31 -4.80 16.34 15.09
N ARG A 32 -5.05 17.53 15.65
CA ARG A 32 -5.37 17.77 17.07
C ARG A 32 -4.61 16.88 18.07
N GLY A 33 -3.28 16.76 17.91
CA GLY A 33 -2.45 16.02 18.87
C GLY A 33 -2.08 14.59 18.47
N TYR A 34 -2.68 14.01 17.43
CA TYR A 34 -2.28 12.69 16.89
C TYR A 34 -1.10 12.78 15.92
N TYR A 35 -0.72 13.99 15.51
CA TYR A 35 0.43 14.21 14.64
C TYR A 35 1.74 14.03 15.43
N LYS A 36 2.44 12.94 15.19
CA LYS A 36 3.72 12.64 15.82
C LYS A 36 4.72 12.24 14.72
N PRO A 37 5.51 13.18 14.21
CA PRO A 37 6.59 12.85 13.27
C PRO A 37 7.62 11.98 13.98
N VAL A 38 8.20 11.05 13.26
CA VAL A 38 9.30 10.19 13.73
C VAL A 38 10.64 10.89 13.54
N MET A 39 10.71 11.74 12.51
CA MET A 39 11.90 12.49 12.14
C MET A 39 11.55 13.97 12.00
N ASP A 40 12.58 14.82 12.01
CA ASP A 40 12.45 16.27 11.80
C ASP A 40 13.36 16.69 10.65
N LEU A 41 12.96 16.30 9.44
CA LEU A 41 13.71 16.60 8.23
C LEU A 41 13.19 17.89 7.58
N SER A 42 14.09 18.60 6.92
CA SER A 42 13.66 19.69 6.05
C SER A 42 12.83 19.18 4.88
N SER A 43 11.86 19.98 4.44
CA SER A 43 10.97 19.59 3.35
C SER A 43 11.68 19.16 2.05
N PRO A 44 12.79 19.78 1.61
CA PRO A 44 13.54 19.31 0.45
C PRO A 44 14.10 17.89 0.64
N VAL A 45 14.71 17.62 1.80
CA VAL A 45 15.29 16.31 2.11
C VAL A 45 14.18 15.24 2.17
N ALA A 46 13.10 15.53 2.86
CA ALA A 46 11.97 14.61 2.96
C ALA A 46 11.34 14.30 1.58
N ASN A 47 11.16 15.31 0.72
CA ASN A 47 10.71 15.10 -0.65
C ASN A 47 11.71 14.29 -1.49
N GLY A 48 13.00 14.47 -1.28
CA GLY A 48 14.05 13.64 -1.91
C GLY A 48 13.90 12.17 -1.51
N ILE A 49 13.72 11.88 -0.22
CA ILE A 49 13.48 10.51 0.28
C ILE A 49 12.20 9.90 -0.33
N VAL A 50 11.12 10.68 -0.40
CA VAL A 50 9.88 10.23 -1.05
C VAL A 50 10.12 9.91 -2.53
N GLY A 51 10.88 10.75 -3.22
CA GLY A 51 11.25 10.53 -4.62
C GLY A 51 12.03 9.23 -4.81
N VAL A 52 13.06 9.00 -3.96
CA VAL A 52 13.86 7.77 -3.99
C VAL A 52 12.99 6.54 -3.67
N ALA A 53 12.12 6.62 -2.67
CA ALA A 53 11.20 5.53 -2.33
C ALA A 53 10.23 5.22 -3.49
N GLY A 54 9.69 6.26 -4.12
CA GLY A 54 8.82 6.10 -5.29
C GLY A 54 9.55 5.46 -6.47
N LEU A 55 10.75 5.93 -6.82
CA LEU A 55 11.57 5.31 -7.86
C LEU A 55 11.94 3.88 -7.51
N GLY A 56 12.20 3.58 -6.23
CA GLY A 56 12.43 2.22 -5.74
C GLY A 56 11.24 1.30 -5.97
N LEU A 57 10.01 1.76 -5.65
CA LEU A 57 8.79 0.98 -5.91
C LEU A 57 8.57 0.73 -7.40
N LEU A 58 8.78 1.75 -8.24
CA LEU A 58 8.71 1.61 -9.70
C LEU A 58 9.76 0.62 -10.21
N GLY A 59 11.00 0.75 -9.75
CA GLY A 59 12.10 -0.14 -10.15
C GLY A 59 11.84 -1.60 -9.75
N LEU A 60 11.37 -1.82 -8.52
CA LEU A 60 11.00 -3.16 -8.03
C LEU A 60 9.85 -3.75 -8.85
N PHE A 61 8.84 -2.94 -9.16
CA PHE A 61 7.73 -3.38 -10.00
C PHE A 61 8.21 -3.72 -11.41
N ALA A 62 8.94 -2.81 -12.07
CA ALA A 62 9.50 -3.04 -13.40
C ALA A 62 10.39 -4.29 -13.43
N TRP A 63 11.23 -4.49 -12.41
CA TRP A 63 12.03 -5.69 -12.25
C TRP A 63 11.18 -6.96 -12.12
N SER A 64 10.08 -6.92 -11.36
CA SER A 64 9.19 -8.07 -11.19
C SER A 64 8.40 -8.39 -12.46
N SER A 65 8.09 -7.37 -13.28
CA SER A 65 7.29 -7.45 -14.52
C SER A 65 8.11 -7.57 -15.80
N ARG A 66 9.43 -7.74 -15.71
CA ARG A 66 10.36 -7.78 -16.87
C ARG A 66 10.21 -8.98 -17.79
N ARG A 67 9.38 -9.96 -17.43
CA ARG A 67 9.18 -11.14 -18.27
C ARG A 67 8.29 -10.81 -19.46
N ALA A 68 8.62 -11.43 -20.60
CA ALA A 68 7.73 -11.39 -21.74
C ALA A 68 6.39 -12.07 -21.41
N TYR A 69 5.34 -11.49 -21.89
CA TYR A 69 4.00 -12.02 -21.83
C TYR A 69 3.89 -13.23 -22.76
N GLU A 70 3.43 -14.36 -22.24
CA GLU A 70 3.38 -15.64 -22.96
C GLU A 70 2.07 -15.85 -23.75
N GLY A 71 1.11 -14.94 -23.63
CA GLY A 71 -0.15 -14.96 -24.38
C GLY A 71 -1.40 -14.91 -23.49
N PRO A 72 -2.59 -15.03 -24.09
CA PRO A 72 -3.87 -15.02 -23.37
C PRO A 72 -3.89 -16.11 -22.31
N GLY A 73 -4.18 -15.72 -21.06
CA GLY A 73 -4.21 -16.64 -19.91
C GLY A 73 -2.92 -16.62 -19.06
N ASP A 74 -1.89 -15.89 -19.46
CA ASP A 74 -0.70 -15.70 -18.63
C ASP A 74 -1.10 -14.98 -17.32
N PRO A 75 -0.94 -15.62 -16.14
CA PRO A 75 -1.33 -15.03 -14.86
C PRO A 75 -0.50 -13.79 -14.50
N THR A 76 0.65 -13.58 -15.14
CA THR A 76 1.50 -12.40 -14.91
C THR A 76 0.83 -11.13 -15.38
N TRP A 77 0.00 -11.19 -16.43
CA TRP A 77 -0.74 -10.06 -16.95
C TRP A 77 -1.69 -9.45 -15.87
N ALA A 78 -2.49 -10.28 -15.23
CA ALA A 78 -3.43 -9.84 -14.19
C ALA A 78 -2.68 -9.21 -13.01
N ARG A 79 -1.54 -9.81 -12.61
CA ARG A 79 -0.68 -9.26 -11.57
C ARG A 79 -0.11 -7.90 -11.96
N ASP A 80 0.37 -7.75 -13.17
CA ASP A 80 0.99 -6.53 -13.64
C ASP A 80 -0.04 -5.40 -13.80
N CYS A 81 -1.26 -5.73 -14.25
CA CYS A 81 -2.38 -4.80 -14.21
C CYS A 81 -2.72 -4.35 -12.78
N ALA A 82 -2.84 -5.29 -11.85
CA ALA A 82 -3.12 -4.96 -10.44
C ALA A 82 -1.99 -4.11 -9.82
N GLY A 83 -0.74 -4.43 -10.10
CA GLY A 83 0.41 -3.65 -9.64
C GLY A 83 0.44 -2.23 -10.22
N THR A 84 0.07 -2.08 -11.49
CA THR A 84 -0.06 -0.76 -12.13
C THR A 84 -1.15 0.07 -11.47
N LEU A 85 -2.31 -0.51 -11.16
CA LEU A 85 -3.37 0.17 -10.42
C LEU A 85 -2.89 0.62 -9.04
N MET A 86 -2.17 -0.23 -8.32
CA MET A 86 -1.60 0.13 -7.02
C MET A 86 -0.56 1.26 -7.12
N LEU A 87 0.31 1.22 -8.13
CA LEU A 87 1.25 2.31 -8.39
C LEU A 87 0.53 3.62 -8.71
N ALA A 88 -0.55 3.57 -9.49
CA ALA A 88 -1.38 4.74 -9.75
C ALA A 88 -1.92 5.35 -8.45
N LEU A 89 -2.32 4.53 -7.46
CA LEU A 89 -2.74 5.01 -6.15
C LEU A 89 -1.59 5.63 -5.35
N PHE A 90 -0.41 5.02 -5.36
CA PHE A 90 0.76 5.57 -4.64
C PHE A 90 1.24 6.90 -5.21
N PHE A 91 1.22 7.05 -6.52
CA PHE A 91 1.69 8.26 -7.21
C PHE A 91 0.60 9.29 -7.45
N SER A 92 -0.66 8.96 -7.18
CA SER A 92 -1.75 9.94 -7.23
C SER A 92 -1.47 11.09 -6.26
N PRO A 93 -1.68 12.34 -6.65
CA PRO A 93 -1.61 13.45 -5.73
C PRO A 93 -2.69 13.38 -4.65
N ILE A 94 -3.78 12.68 -4.92
CA ILE A 94 -4.93 12.52 -4.02
C ILE A 94 -5.41 11.06 -4.08
N THR A 95 -5.23 10.33 -3.00
CA THR A 95 -5.74 8.96 -2.84
C THR A 95 -6.61 8.91 -1.58
N TRP A 96 -7.89 8.64 -1.74
CA TRP A 96 -8.87 8.56 -0.66
C TRP A 96 -9.27 7.12 -0.38
N ASP A 97 -9.92 6.89 0.75
CA ASP A 97 -10.40 5.58 1.21
C ASP A 97 -11.22 4.86 0.12
N GLN A 98 -12.04 5.59 -0.63
CA GLN A 98 -12.86 5.01 -1.71
C GLN A 98 -12.03 4.45 -2.88
N HIS A 99 -10.80 4.91 -3.08
CA HIS A 99 -9.92 4.38 -4.11
C HIS A 99 -9.34 3.01 -3.74
N LEU A 100 -9.49 2.57 -2.48
CA LEU A 100 -9.01 1.25 -2.03
C LEU A 100 -9.72 0.09 -2.75
N VAL A 101 -10.87 0.33 -3.38
CA VAL A 101 -11.54 -0.65 -4.24
C VAL A 101 -10.63 -1.14 -5.38
N TRP A 102 -9.71 -0.29 -5.85
CA TRP A 102 -8.75 -0.65 -6.90
C TRP A 102 -7.67 -1.62 -6.44
N MET A 103 -7.59 -1.88 -5.13
CA MET A 103 -6.70 -2.88 -4.56
C MET A 103 -7.28 -4.30 -4.55
N ILE A 104 -8.59 -4.45 -4.80
CA ILE A 104 -9.27 -5.74 -4.80
C ILE A 104 -8.60 -6.75 -5.75
N PRO A 105 -8.25 -6.41 -7.00
CA PRO A 105 -7.54 -7.34 -7.88
C PRO A 105 -6.22 -7.84 -7.29
N ALA A 106 -5.45 -6.94 -6.67
CA ALA A 106 -4.19 -7.30 -6.02
C ALA A 106 -4.40 -8.26 -4.84
N ALA A 107 -5.42 -8.01 -4.02
CA ALA A 107 -5.78 -8.89 -2.90
C ALA A 107 -6.15 -10.30 -3.38
N PHE A 108 -6.96 -10.43 -4.44
CA PHE A 108 -7.29 -11.72 -5.05
C PHE A 108 -6.06 -12.48 -5.52
N ILE A 109 -5.13 -11.81 -6.20
CA ILE A 109 -3.91 -12.43 -6.71
C ILE A 109 -3.03 -12.90 -5.56
N VAL A 110 -2.90 -12.09 -4.49
CA VAL A 110 -2.13 -12.45 -3.30
C VAL A 110 -2.75 -13.65 -2.57
N VAL A 111 -4.08 -13.69 -2.40
CA VAL A 111 -4.79 -14.85 -1.83
C VAL A 111 -4.51 -16.10 -2.66
N ALA A 112 -4.70 -16.01 -3.97
CA ALA A 112 -4.46 -17.14 -4.87
C ALA A 112 -3.00 -17.61 -4.85
N ALA A 113 -2.05 -16.71 -4.73
CA ALA A 113 -0.62 -17.05 -4.61
C ALA A 113 -0.31 -17.69 -3.26
N ALA A 114 -0.83 -17.15 -2.15
CA ALA A 114 -0.65 -17.69 -0.81
C ALA A 114 -1.23 -19.10 -0.68
N ALA A 115 -2.39 -19.35 -1.27
CA ALA A 115 -3.02 -20.68 -1.28
C ALA A 115 -2.21 -21.74 -2.06
N ARG A 116 -1.39 -21.30 -3.01
CA ARG A 116 -0.53 -22.19 -3.81
C ARG A 116 0.88 -22.33 -3.28
N ALA A 117 1.32 -21.38 -2.47
CA ALA A 117 2.64 -21.43 -1.85
C ALA A 117 2.70 -22.53 -0.78
N SER A 118 3.91 -22.95 -0.42
CA SER A 118 4.17 -23.92 0.64
C SER A 118 5.20 -23.37 1.63
N GLY A 119 5.24 -23.95 2.81
CA GLY A 119 6.23 -23.62 3.82
C GLY A 119 6.08 -22.24 4.44
N TRP A 120 7.21 -21.58 4.74
CA TRP A 120 7.22 -20.28 5.42
C TRP A 120 6.60 -19.15 4.59
N LEU A 121 6.75 -19.21 3.28
CA LEU A 121 6.24 -18.16 2.36
C LEU A 121 4.71 -18.11 2.37
N SER A 122 4.05 -19.28 2.42
CA SER A 122 2.59 -19.35 2.58
C SER A 122 2.16 -18.74 3.91
N ARG A 123 2.82 -19.13 5.02
CA ARG A 123 2.50 -18.59 6.36
C ARG A 123 2.70 -17.09 6.46
N ALA A 124 3.83 -16.58 5.95
CA ALA A 124 4.08 -15.15 5.90
C ALA A 124 3.05 -14.41 5.03
N GLY A 125 2.69 -14.96 3.87
CA GLY A 125 1.66 -14.41 3.00
C GLY A 125 0.31 -14.31 3.69
N TYR A 126 -0.14 -15.36 4.38
CA TYR A 126 -1.38 -15.32 5.14
C TYR A 126 -1.34 -14.37 6.33
N ALA A 127 -0.19 -14.29 7.05
CA ALA A 127 -0.04 -13.37 8.18
C ALA A 127 -0.14 -11.90 7.72
N VAL A 128 0.53 -11.54 6.63
CA VAL A 128 0.45 -10.18 6.09
C VAL A 128 -0.93 -9.91 5.50
N LEU A 129 -1.56 -10.88 4.86
CA LEU A 129 -2.94 -10.74 4.36
C LEU A 129 -3.93 -10.55 5.52
N ALA A 130 -3.79 -11.31 6.62
CA ALA A 130 -4.60 -11.12 7.81
C ALA A 130 -4.39 -9.72 8.42
N ALA A 131 -3.14 -9.26 8.52
CA ALA A 131 -2.84 -7.90 8.95
C ALA A 131 -3.47 -6.85 8.01
N TYR A 132 -3.41 -7.05 6.69
CA TYR A 132 -4.09 -6.19 5.72
C TYR A 132 -5.60 -6.14 5.98
N ILE A 133 -6.27 -7.29 6.15
CA ILE A 133 -7.70 -7.37 6.44
C ILE A 133 -8.04 -6.64 7.76
N VAL A 134 -7.24 -6.87 8.80
CA VAL A 134 -7.43 -6.16 10.09
C VAL A 134 -7.31 -4.65 9.90
N LEU A 135 -6.27 -4.18 9.22
CA LEU A 135 -6.05 -2.76 9.02
C LEU A 135 -7.12 -2.08 8.15
N THR A 136 -7.70 -2.79 7.20
CA THR A 136 -8.64 -2.19 6.23
C THR A 136 -10.10 -2.44 6.57
N MET A 137 -10.44 -3.60 7.12
CA MET A 137 -11.83 -4.01 7.34
C MET A 137 -12.22 -4.00 8.83
N VAL A 138 -11.35 -4.49 9.72
CA VAL A 138 -11.67 -4.59 11.15
C VAL A 138 -11.49 -3.25 11.83
N LEU A 139 -10.40 -2.52 11.55
CA LEU A 139 -10.13 -1.21 12.13
C LEU A 139 -10.86 -0.10 11.36
N ASN A 140 -12.15 -0.27 11.10
CA ASN A 140 -12.99 0.74 10.46
C ASN A 140 -13.82 1.54 11.50
N TYR A 141 -14.44 2.62 11.04
CA TYR A 141 -15.24 3.53 11.86
C TYR A 141 -16.31 2.81 12.69
N GLU A 142 -17.03 1.85 12.09
CA GLU A 142 -18.15 1.16 12.73
C GLU A 142 -17.71 0.25 13.88
N VAL A 143 -16.50 -0.31 13.76
CA VAL A 143 -15.96 -1.25 14.76
C VAL A 143 -15.22 -0.53 15.88
N VAL A 144 -14.34 0.41 15.54
CA VAL A 144 -13.45 1.04 16.52
C VAL A 144 -14.00 2.35 17.08
N GLY A 145 -15.08 2.86 16.51
CA GLY A 145 -15.69 4.13 16.87
C GLY A 145 -14.91 5.37 16.39
N ARG A 146 -15.57 6.54 16.42
CA ARG A 146 -15.08 7.77 15.80
C ARG A 146 -13.71 8.20 16.33
N ALA A 147 -13.50 8.20 17.62
CA ALA A 147 -12.25 8.71 18.23
C ALA A 147 -11.05 7.85 17.82
N ASN A 148 -11.18 6.52 17.91
CA ASN A 148 -10.12 5.60 17.52
C ASN A 148 -9.89 5.61 16.01
N TRP A 149 -10.94 5.73 15.20
CA TRP A 149 -10.83 5.86 13.76
C TRP A 149 -10.05 7.10 13.33
N GLU A 150 -10.31 8.25 13.95
CA GLU A 150 -9.57 9.49 13.70
C GLU A 150 -8.09 9.35 14.09
N ALA A 151 -7.80 8.66 15.19
CA ALA A 151 -6.43 8.34 15.58
C ALA A 151 -5.75 7.44 14.55
N LEU A 152 -6.39 6.35 14.14
CA LEU A 152 -5.87 5.41 13.12
C LEU A 152 -5.62 6.10 11.78
N LYS A 153 -6.54 6.92 11.30
CA LYS A 153 -6.33 7.76 10.10
C LYS A 153 -5.09 8.63 10.24
N SER A 154 -4.87 9.18 11.41
CA SER A 154 -3.69 9.99 11.69
C SER A 154 -2.38 9.22 11.56
N PHE A 155 -2.37 7.92 11.78
CA PHE A 155 -1.23 7.04 11.54
C PHE A 155 -1.13 6.51 10.09
N HIS A 156 -2.01 6.93 9.20
CA HIS A 156 -2.05 6.45 7.82
C HIS A 156 -2.01 4.92 7.69
N HIS A 157 -2.70 4.22 8.60
CA HIS A 157 -2.71 2.74 8.66
C HIS A 157 -3.12 2.10 7.33
N LEU A 158 -4.04 2.72 6.58
CA LEU A 158 -4.44 2.25 5.26
C LEU A 158 -3.31 2.38 4.24
N GLY A 159 -2.52 3.46 4.28
CA GLY A 159 -1.33 3.60 3.42
C GLY A 159 -0.28 2.51 3.70
N ILE A 160 -0.11 2.14 4.97
CA ILE A 160 0.75 1.01 5.37
C ILE A 160 0.18 -0.31 4.82
N ALA A 161 -1.13 -0.54 4.98
CA ALA A 161 -1.79 -1.73 4.44
C ALA A 161 -1.63 -1.85 2.92
N MET A 162 -1.71 -0.73 2.18
CA MET A 162 -1.44 -0.69 0.74
C MET A 162 -0.01 -1.14 0.42
N LEU A 163 0.99 -0.63 1.14
CA LEU A 163 2.39 -1.02 0.94
C LEU A 163 2.63 -2.50 1.25
N MET A 164 2.00 -3.02 2.31
CA MET A 164 2.06 -4.45 2.65
C MET A 164 1.49 -5.31 1.52
N LEU A 165 0.31 -4.97 1.00
CA LEU A 165 -0.32 -5.70 -0.10
C LEU A 165 0.52 -5.63 -1.37
N PHE A 166 1.09 -4.47 -1.68
CA PHE A 166 1.98 -4.32 -2.84
C PHE A 166 3.24 -5.17 -2.70
N GLY A 167 3.86 -5.21 -1.53
CA GLY A 167 5.01 -6.07 -1.25
C GLY A 167 4.68 -7.55 -1.46
N LEU A 168 3.51 -8.01 -1.00
CA LEU A 168 3.02 -9.38 -1.25
C LEU A 168 2.77 -9.64 -2.73
N LEU A 169 2.19 -8.67 -3.45
CA LEU A 169 1.97 -8.79 -4.89
C LEU A 169 3.29 -8.98 -5.63
N LEU A 170 4.33 -8.22 -5.28
CA LEU A 170 5.67 -8.40 -5.84
C LEU A 170 6.28 -9.77 -5.50
N ALA A 171 6.15 -10.21 -4.24
CA ALA A 171 6.64 -11.51 -3.79
C ALA A 171 5.92 -12.68 -4.49
N SER A 172 4.64 -12.51 -4.84
CA SER A 172 3.85 -13.52 -5.55
C SER A 172 4.40 -13.86 -6.95
N ALA A 173 5.19 -12.97 -7.54
CA ALA A 173 5.88 -13.22 -8.81
C ALA A 173 6.77 -14.48 -8.81
N GLY A 174 7.34 -14.82 -7.66
CA GLY A 174 8.14 -16.03 -7.48
C GLY A 174 7.32 -17.33 -7.48
N VAL A 175 6.12 -17.28 -6.92
CA VAL A 175 5.23 -18.44 -6.75
C VAL A 175 4.57 -18.86 -8.07
N GLN A 176 4.27 -17.90 -8.92
CA GLN A 176 3.62 -18.14 -10.21
C GLN A 176 4.58 -18.79 -11.25
N ARG A 177 5.88 -18.73 -11.00
CA ARG A 177 6.94 -19.17 -11.93
C ARG A 177 7.07 -20.68 -12.10
N GLY A 178 6.45 -21.49 -11.29
CA GLY A 178 6.68 -22.94 -11.23
C GLY A 178 5.51 -23.83 -11.66
N ARG A 179 4.41 -23.29 -12.21
CA ARG A 179 3.21 -24.11 -12.42
C ARG A 179 2.50 -23.84 -13.75
N PRO A 180 1.85 -24.87 -14.34
CA PRO A 180 1.05 -24.73 -15.55
C PRO A 180 -0.13 -23.77 -15.36
N PRO A 181 -0.68 -23.21 -16.45
CA PRO A 181 -1.82 -22.29 -16.42
C PRO A 181 -3.03 -22.89 -15.71
N LEU A 182 -3.78 -22.02 -15.03
CA LEU A 182 -4.94 -22.38 -14.20
C LEU A 182 -6.15 -22.90 -14.96
N LEU A 183 -6.17 -22.73 -16.27
CA LEU A 183 -7.26 -23.07 -17.17
C LEU A 183 -6.66 -23.80 -18.39
N ALA A 184 -6.59 -25.09 -18.34
CA ALA A 184 -6.51 -25.96 -19.49
C ALA A 184 -7.85 -26.67 -19.65
#